data_4d74c9436c7f6316c8a01b82d16e4549
#
_entry.id   4d74c9436c7f6316c8a01b82d16e4549
#
_cell.length_a   1.000
_cell.length_b   1.000
_cell.length_c   1.000
_cell.angle_alpha   90.00
_cell.angle_beta   90.00
_cell.angle_gamma   90.00
#
_symmetry.space_group_name_H-M   'P 1'
#
loop_
_entity.id
_entity.type
_entity.pdbx_description
1 polymer ?
#
loop_
_entity_poly.entity_id
_entity_poly.type
_entity_poly.pdbx_seq_one_letter_code
_entity_poly.pdbx_strand_id
1 'polypeptide(L)'
;MKKIITLLAFLICYTGFSQDPNFLQITYIKPTPGENYAQIINENWSKLHQKRIDDGIIVGWDVWWAMNSTSESDHQIVIVTLVENIEDFNNNPGIRSVFPDWSDEELEEFNQKNQAARTIIKTDLLAIKNRAAKQDSIPNVLVMNYMKVKPVNALAYEKMEDNYKKSNFENSNRASWGMAKRIDKYGTGLGWNYMTFDLYNTGAELMNSRVNTYEYPADLANDFEIRDMVYSQPYWKWMALRKE
;
A
#
# COMPACT_ATOMS: atom_id res chain seq x y z
N MET A 1 13.39 -55.47 33.71
CA MET A 1 13.99 -54.33 32.99
C MET A 1 12.92 -53.78 32.06
N LYS A 2 12.26 -52.67 32.49
CA LYS A 2 11.21 -52.00 31.73
C LYS A 2 11.85 -50.96 30.82
N LYS A 3 11.67 -51.07 29.49
CA LYS A 3 12.10 -50.10 28.49
C LYS A 3 11.06 -48.98 28.46
N ILE A 4 11.46 -47.80 28.89
CA ILE A 4 10.68 -46.56 28.76
C ILE A 4 10.95 -46.03 27.36
N ILE A 5 9.95 -46.07 26.50
CA ILE A 5 9.95 -45.44 25.17
C ILE A 5 9.50 -43.98 25.39
N THR A 6 10.47 -43.06 25.34
CA THR A 6 10.18 -41.62 25.39
C THR A 6 9.73 -41.18 23.98
N LEU A 7 8.43 -40.93 23.84
CA LEU A 7 7.84 -40.37 22.64
C LEU A 7 8.16 -38.89 22.60
N LEU A 8 9.16 -38.48 21.82
CA LEU A 8 9.47 -37.07 21.57
C LEU A 8 8.45 -36.52 20.57
N ALA A 9 7.41 -35.87 21.08
CA ALA A 9 6.47 -35.11 20.24
C ALA A 9 7.20 -33.88 19.70
N PHE A 10 7.59 -33.91 18.44
CA PHE A 10 7.99 -32.73 17.68
C PHE A 10 6.77 -31.84 17.53
N LEU A 11 6.63 -30.83 18.42
CA LEU A 11 5.78 -29.68 18.18
C LEU A 11 6.42 -28.87 17.06
N ILE A 12 6.03 -29.12 15.82
CA ILE A 12 6.29 -28.23 14.72
C ILE A 12 5.39 -27.01 14.95
N CYS A 13 5.91 -26.01 15.62
CA CYS A 13 5.33 -24.68 15.57
C CYS A 13 5.41 -24.21 14.12
N TYR A 14 4.32 -24.34 13.40
CA TYR A 14 4.09 -23.56 12.18
C TYR A 14 3.99 -22.11 12.64
N THR A 15 5.12 -21.44 12.78
CA THR A 15 5.17 -19.98 12.69
C THR A 15 4.79 -19.68 11.24
N GLY A 16 3.54 -19.28 11.03
CA GLY A 16 3.15 -18.72 9.75
C GLY A 16 4.04 -17.51 9.51
N PHE A 17 5.06 -17.69 8.66
CA PHE A 17 5.86 -16.58 8.17
C PHE A 17 4.90 -15.71 7.36
N SER A 18 4.43 -14.62 7.96
CA SER A 18 3.85 -13.53 7.20
C SER A 18 4.93 -13.08 6.22
N GLN A 19 4.71 -13.32 4.94
CA GLN A 19 5.60 -12.85 3.89
C GLN A 19 5.67 -11.32 3.97
N ASP A 20 6.88 -10.80 4.07
CA ASP A 20 7.10 -9.36 4.14
C ASP A 20 7.14 -8.79 2.72
N PRO A 21 6.28 -7.82 2.35
CA PRO A 21 6.32 -7.24 1.02
C PRO A 21 7.60 -6.45 0.79
N ASN A 22 8.21 -6.64 -0.39
CA ASN A 22 9.38 -5.89 -0.86
C ASN A 22 9.01 -4.83 -1.90
N PHE A 23 7.87 -5.03 -2.59
CA PHE A 23 7.41 -4.14 -3.63
C PHE A 23 5.93 -3.82 -3.47
N LEU A 24 5.55 -2.67 -3.99
CA LEU A 24 4.15 -2.27 -4.07
C LEU A 24 3.85 -1.61 -5.40
N GLN A 25 2.64 -1.86 -5.90
CA GLN A 25 2.05 -1.20 -7.05
C GLN A 25 0.89 -0.34 -6.56
N ILE A 26 0.86 0.93 -6.96
CA ILE A 26 -0.22 1.85 -6.65
C ILE A 26 -0.95 2.17 -7.95
N THR A 27 -2.23 1.79 -8.04
CA THR A 27 -3.10 2.13 -9.16
C THR A 27 -4.05 3.24 -8.73
N TYR A 28 -4.05 4.36 -9.46
CA TYR A 28 -4.89 5.53 -9.21
C TYR A 28 -6.10 5.47 -10.10
N ILE A 29 -7.29 5.55 -9.51
CA ILE A 29 -8.56 5.30 -10.19
C ILE A 29 -9.50 6.48 -9.99
N LYS A 30 -10.15 6.87 -11.08
CA LYS A 30 -11.28 7.77 -11.10
C LYS A 30 -12.54 6.96 -11.46
N PRO A 31 -13.47 6.73 -10.51
CA PRO A 31 -14.75 6.10 -10.81
C PRO A 31 -15.56 6.96 -11.77
N THR A 32 -16.30 6.32 -12.66
CA THR A 32 -17.23 6.99 -13.57
C THR A 32 -18.51 7.35 -12.80
N PRO A 33 -18.94 8.62 -12.78
CA PRO A 33 -20.19 9.02 -12.13
C PRO A 33 -21.39 8.26 -12.69
N GLY A 34 -22.24 7.75 -11.82
CA GLY A 34 -23.42 6.96 -12.19
C GLY A 34 -23.18 5.46 -12.36
N GLU A 35 -21.91 5.03 -12.44
CA GLU A 35 -21.54 3.63 -12.51
C GLU A 35 -21.20 3.06 -11.12
N ASN A 36 -21.47 1.76 -10.90
CA ASN A 36 -21.26 1.13 -9.59
C ASN A 36 -19.92 0.40 -9.50
N TYR A 37 -18.81 1.16 -9.57
CA TYR A 37 -17.47 0.58 -9.41
C TYR A 37 -17.25 -0.05 -8.03
N ALA A 38 -17.95 0.45 -7.00
CA ALA A 38 -17.90 -0.12 -5.66
C ALA A 38 -18.36 -1.59 -5.61
N GLN A 39 -19.40 -1.92 -6.33
CA GLN A 39 -19.90 -3.29 -6.44
C GLN A 39 -18.84 -4.20 -7.10
N ILE A 40 -18.24 -3.73 -8.19
CA ILE A 40 -17.19 -4.48 -8.92
C ILE A 40 -15.99 -4.76 -8.01
N ILE A 41 -15.56 -3.79 -7.20
CA ILE A 41 -14.50 -4.00 -6.21
C ILE A 41 -14.90 -5.06 -5.18
N ASN A 42 -16.08 -4.90 -4.57
CA ASN A 42 -16.50 -5.74 -3.45
C ASN A 42 -16.86 -7.17 -3.85
N GLU A 43 -17.47 -7.36 -5.03
CA GLU A 43 -18.02 -8.65 -5.44
C GLU A 43 -17.10 -9.45 -6.39
N ASN A 44 -16.21 -8.76 -7.11
CA ASN A 44 -15.37 -9.38 -8.13
C ASN A 44 -13.87 -9.28 -7.81
N TRP A 45 -13.32 -8.06 -7.73
CA TRP A 45 -11.89 -7.88 -7.53
C TRP A 45 -11.41 -8.36 -6.16
N SER A 46 -12.21 -8.18 -5.09
CA SER A 46 -11.86 -8.69 -3.76
C SER A 46 -11.68 -10.21 -3.76
N LYS A 47 -12.55 -10.96 -4.44
CA LYS A 47 -12.45 -12.43 -4.53
C LYS A 47 -11.21 -12.87 -5.30
N LEU A 48 -10.92 -12.21 -6.45
CA LEU A 48 -9.72 -12.52 -7.22
C LEU A 48 -8.45 -12.25 -6.41
N HIS A 49 -8.39 -11.10 -5.73
CA HIS A 49 -7.20 -10.74 -4.97
C HIS A 49 -7.06 -11.54 -3.68
N GLN A 50 -8.17 -11.96 -3.03
CA GLN A 50 -8.11 -12.90 -1.92
C GLN A 50 -7.54 -14.25 -2.40
N LYS A 51 -8.02 -14.77 -3.53
CA LYS A 51 -7.44 -15.99 -4.11
C LYS A 51 -5.95 -15.85 -4.40
N ARG A 52 -5.51 -14.71 -4.97
CA ARG A 52 -4.07 -14.46 -5.21
C ARG A 52 -3.26 -14.44 -3.91
N ILE A 53 -3.84 -13.94 -2.81
CA ILE A 53 -3.23 -13.96 -1.47
C ILE A 53 -3.14 -15.39 -0.95
N ASP A 54 -4.22 -16.16 -1.06
CA ASP A 54 -4.30 -17.55 -0.60
C ASP A 54 -3.31 -18.45 -1.36
N ASP A 55 -3.17 -18.20 -2.66
CA ASP A 55 -2.20 -18.89 -3.54
C ASP A 55 -0.74 -18.43 -3.30
N GLY A 56 -0.50 -17.41 -2.46
CA GLY A 56 0.83 -16.85 -2.17
C GLY A 56 1.43 -16.02 -3.31
N ILE A 57 0.61 -15.58 -4.28
CA ILE A 57 1.05 -14.73 -5.41
C ILE A 57 1.26 -13.30 -4.96
N ILE A 58 0.38 -12.78 -4.08
CA ILE A 58 0.51 -11.44 -3.51
C ILE A 58 0.43 -11.50 -1.99
N VAL A 59 1.09 -10.56 -1.32
CA VAL A 59 1.11 -10.46 0.15
C VAL A 59 -0.11 -9.74 0.69
N GLY A 60 -0.65 -8.81 -0.09
CA GLY A 60 -1.82 -8.04 0.30
C GLY A 60 -2.40 -7.19 -0.83
N TRP A 61 -3.64 -6.79 -0.63
CA TRP A 61 -4.37 -5.93 -1.57
C TRP A 61 -5.27 -4.97 -0.79
N ASP A 62 -5.03 -3.67 -0.96
CA ASP A 62 -5.71 -2.62 -0.21
C ASP A 62 -6.40 -1.65 -1.14
N VAL A 63 -7.62 -1.23 -0.79
CA VAL A 63 -8.38 -0.19 -1.46
C VAL A 63 -8.59 0.97 -0.50
N TRP A 64 -8.25 2.18 -0.96
CA TRP A 64 -8.30 3.39 -0.18
C TRP A 64 -9.06 4.48 -0.93
N TRP A 65 -9.89 5.22 -0.20
CA TRP A 65 -10.64 6.35 -0.74
C TRP A 65 -9.97 7.67 -0.36
N ALA A 66 -9.70 8.55 -1.35
CA ALA A 66 -9.06 9.84 -1.11
C ALA A 66 -9.96 10.76 -0.27
N MET A 67 -9.43 11.25 0.85
CA MET A 67 -10.15 12.19 1.70
C MET A 67 -10.42 13.50 0.95
N ASN A 68 -11.63 14.05 1.15
CA ASN A 68 -12.06 15.32 0.56
C ASN A 68 -12.03 15.34 -0.98
N SER A 69 -12.03 14.17 -1.63
CA SER A 69 -12.12 14.09 -3.09
C SER A 69 -13.55 14.34 -3.60
N THR A 70 -13.63 14.90 -4.81
CA THR A 70 -14.87 15.15 -5.55
C THR A 70 -14.76 14.53 -6.94
N SER A 71 -15.81 14.63 -7.75
CA SER A 71 -15.79 14.22 -9.16
C SER A 71 -14.74 14.96 -9.99
N GLU A 72 -14.30 16.14 -9.54
CA GLU A 72 -13.28 16.97 -10.21
C GLU A 72 -11.85 16.60 -9.80
N SER A 73 -11.67 15.77 -8.75
CA SER A 73 -10.36 15.30 -8.34
C SER A 73 -9.72 14.42 -9.42
N ASP A 74 -8.39 14.46 -9.53
CA ASP A 74 -7.64 13.62 -10.51
C ASP A 74 -7.94 12.14 -10.32
N HIS A 75 -8.04 11.70 -9.08
CA HIS A 75 -8.46 10.35 -8.70
C HIS A 75 -9.21 10.39 -7.37
N GLN A 76 -9.97 9.36 -7.08
CA GLN A 76 -10.73 9.22 -5.83
C GLN A 76 -10.37 7.94 -5.09
N ILE A 77 -9.83 6.95 -5.79
CA ILE A 77 -9.47 5.65 -5.23
C ILE A 77 -8.00 5.37 -5.56
N VAL A 78 -7.29 4.80 -4.61
CA VAL A 78 -6.02 4.12 -4.86
C VAL A 78 -6.12 2.66 -4.44
N ILE A 79 -5.56 1.80 -5.28
CA ILE A 79 -5.41 0.37 -5.00
C ILE A 79 -3.93 0.11 -4.81
N VAL A 80 -3.57 -0.51 -3.69
CA VAL A 80 -2.20 -0.90 -3.37
C VAL A 80 -2.11 -2.42 -3.39
N THR A 81 -1.32 -2.96 -4.31
CA THR A 81 -0.98 -4.39 -4.37
C THR A 81 0.43 -4.58 -3.84
N LEU A 82 0.60 -5.50 -2.91
CA LEU A 82 1.85 -5.80 -2.23
C LEU A 82 2.37 -7.17 -2.67
N VAL A 83 3.64 -7.25 -3.07
CA VAL A 83 4.30 -8.51 -3.45
C VAL A 83 5.66 -8.66 -2.78
N GLU A 84 6.13 -9.90 -2.63
CA GLU A 84 7.48 -10.21 -2.20
C GLU A 84 8.48 -10.09 -3.37
N ASN A 85 8.11 -10.62 -4.53
CA ASN A 85 8.94 -10.60 -5.73
C ASN A 85 8.28 -9.77 -6.82
N ILE A 86 9.09 -9.03 -7.59
CA ILE A 86 8.58 -8.12 -8.64
C ILE A 86 7.85 -8.87 -9.77
N GLU A 87 8.24 -10.10 -10.04
CA GLU A 87 7.66 -10.97 -11.06
C GLU A 87 6.19 -11.31 -10.77
N ASP A 88 5.80 -11.32 -9.50
CA ASP A 88 4.46 -11.68 -9.04
C ASP A 88 3.39 -10.66 -9.46
N PHE A 89 3.75 -9.45 -9.83
CA PHE A 89 2.82 -8.49 -10.43
C PHE A 89 2.21 -9.00 -11.75
N ASN A 90 2.97 -9.78 -12.51
CA ASN A 90 2.53 -10.34 -13.79
C ASN A 90 1.79 -11.68 -13.63
N ASN A 91 1.84 -12.28 -12.44
CA ASN A 91 1.15 -13.54 -12.16
C ASN A 91 -0.32 -13.27 -11.81
N ASN A 92 -1.18 -13.28 -12.83
CA ASN A 92 -2.60 -13.04 -12.68
C ASN A 92 -3.41 -14.22 -13.25
N PRO A 93 -4.06 -15.02 -12.39
CA PRO A 93 -4.86 -16.17 -12.83
C PRO A 93 -6.12 -15.79 -13.61
N GLY A 94 -6.44 -14.49 -13.67
CA GLY A 94 -7.64 -13.96 -14.32
C GLY A 94 -8.91 -14.15 -13.51
N ILE A 95 -9.96 -13.37 -13.87
CA ILE A 95 -11.22 -13.33 -13.12
C ILE A 95 -11.97 -14.69 -13.12
N ARG A 96 -11.82 -15.48 -14.18
CA ARG A 96 -12.39 -16.84 -14.25
C ARG A 96 -11.89 -17.80 -13.19
N SER A 97 -10.72 -17.55 -12.60
CA SER A 97 -10.21 -18.39 -11.51
C SER A 97 -11.09 -18.37 -10.25
N VAL A 98 -11.93 -17.34 -10.10
CA VAL A 98 -12.88 -17.19 -8.99
C VAL A 98 -14.34 -17.23 -9.43
N PHE A 99 -14.59 -17.26 -10.75
CA PHE A 99 -15.90 -17.42 -11.37
C PHE A 99 -15.79 -18.43 -12.54
N PRO A 100 -15.51 -19.72 -12.22
CA PRO A 100 -15.24 -20.74 -13.24
C PRO A 100 -16.43 -21.06 -14.12
N ASP A 101 -17.65 -20.85 -13.62
CA ASP A 101 -18.90 -21.15 -14.32
C ASP A 101 -19.36 -20.03 -15.26
N TRP A 102 -18.64 -18.88 -15.29
CA TRP A 102 -19.02 -17.79 -16.21
C TRP A 102 -18.84 -18.22 -17.67
N SER A 103 -19.86 -17.98 -18.48
CA SER A 103 -19.80 -18.09 -19.93
C SER A 103 -18.88 -17.02 -20.54
N ASP A 104 -18.57 -17.13 -21.82
CA ASP A 104 -17.79 -16.10 -22.52
C ASP A 104 -18.55 -14.78 -22.59
N GLU A 105 -19.88 -14.82 -22.71
CA GLU A 105 -20.75 -13.66 -22.71
C GLU A 105 -20.76 -12.95 -21.36
N GLU A 106 -20.84 -13.68 -20.23
CA GLU A 106 -20.80 -13.10 -18.88
C GLU A 106 -19.45 -12.46 -18.59
N LEU A 107 -18.35 -13.11 -19.05
CA LEU A 107 -17.02 -12.52 -18.95
C LEU A 107 -16.89 -11.21 -19.73
N GLU A 108 -17.42 -11.19 -20.96
CA GLU A 108 -17.39 -9.99 -21.80
C GLU A 108 -18.26 -8.87 -21.19
N GLU A 109 -19.44 -9.20 -20.67
CA GLU A 109 -20.29 -8.24 -19.95
C GLU A 109 -19.59 -7.66 -18.72
N PHE A 110 -18.93 -8.50 -17.94
CA PHE A 110 -18.11 -8.05 -16.79
C PHE A 110 -17.01 -7.09 -17.24
N ASN A 111 -16.27 -7.43 -18.31
CA ASN A 111 -15.20 -6.59 -18.82
C ASN A 111 -15.70 -5.22 -19.28
N GLN A 112 -16.83 -5.18 -19.99
CA GLN A 112 -17.46 -3.94 -20.44
C GLN A 112 -17.92 -3.08 -19.25
N LYS A 113 -18.60 -3.67 -18.26
CA LYS A 113 -19.01 -2.98 -17.03
C LYS A 113 -17.80 -2.44 -16.26
N ASN A 114 -16.76 -3.25 -16.10
CA ASN A 114 -15.55 -2.85 -15.39
C ASN A 114 -14.80 -1.72 -16.10
N GLN A 115 -14.78 -1.70 -17.44
CA GLN A 115 -14.19 -0.61 -18.22
C GLN A 115 -15.02 0.66 -18.14
N ALA A 116 -16.35 0.55 -18.24
CA ALA A 116 -17.26 1.69 -18.14
C ALA A 116 -17.23 2.35 -16.77
N ALA A 117 -17.07 1.54 -15.69
CA ALA A 117 -17.20 2.00 -14.31
C ALA A 117 -16.01 2.82 -13.79
N ARG A 118 -14.87 2.87 -14.52
CA ARG A 118 -13.68 3.56 -14.05
C ARG A 118 -12.71 3.97 -15.15
N THR A 119 -11.87 4.96 -14.82
CA THR A 119 -10.67 5.29 -15.58
C THR A 119 -9.44 5.01 -14.69
N ILE A 120 -8.47 4.25 -15.19
CA ILE A 120 -7.16 4.15 -14.56
C ILE A 120 -6.34 5.37 -15.00
N ILE A 121 -6.01 6.23 -14.03
CA ILE A 121 -5.28 7.48 -14.30
C ILE A 121 -3.80 7.19 -14.51
N LYS A 122 -3.21 6.37 -13.64
CA LYS A 122 -1.82 5.92 -13.72
C LYS A 122 -1.60 4.73 -12.78
N THR A 123 -0.46 4.10 -12.97
CA THR A 123 0.10 3.10 -12.06
C THR A 123 1.54 3.46 -11.78
N ASP A 124 1.95 3.39 -10.53
CA ASP A 124 3.33 3.62 -10.08
C ASP A 124 3.83 2.35 -9.38
N LEU A 125 5.09 1.96 -9.63
CA LEU A 125 5.73 0.79 -9.03
C LEU A 125 6.88 1.23 -8.13
N LEU A 126 6.89 0.73 -6.88
CA LEU A 126 7.84 1.14 -5.86
C LEU A 126 8.50 -0.07 -5.18
N ALA A 127 9.78 0.06 -4.83
CA ALA A 127 10.50 -0.84 -3.95
C ALA A 127 10.46 -0.29 -2.51
N ILE A 128 10.02 -1.13 -1.56
CA ILE A 128 9.97 -0.77 -0.14
C ILE A 128 11.42 -0.72 0.37
N LYS A 129 11.79 0.36 1.05
CA LYS A 129 13.13 0.60 1.58
C LYS A 129 13.19 0.44 3.09
N ASN A 130 12.11 0.83 3.77
CA ASN A 130 12.03 0.74 5.21
C ASN A 130 10.57 0.74 5.67
N ARG A 131 10.31 0.18 6.85
CA ARG A 131 8.97 0.18 7.46
C ARG A 131 9.06 -0.03 8.96
N ALA A 132 7.99 0.33 9.64
CA ALA A 132 7.74 0.06 11.05
C ALA A 132 6.23 -0.01 11.30
N ALA A 133 5.81 -0.86 12.22
CA ALA A 133 4.43 -0.98 12.66
C ALA A 133 4.38 -1.22 14.17
N LYS A 134 3.37 -0.65 14.84
CA LYS A 134 3.09 -0.86 16.26
C LYS A 134 1.99 -1.90 16.48
N GLN A 135 1.34 -2.36 15.41
CA GLN A 135 0.24 -3.31 15.43
C GLN A 135 0.19 -4.12 14.14
N ASP A 136 -0.41 -5.29 14.19
CA ASP A 136 -0.55 -6.18 13.02
C ASP A 136 -1.73 -5.78 12.13
N SER A 137 -2.79 -5.16 12.72
CA SER A 137 -3.95 -4.73 11.95
C SER A 137 -3.65 -3.50 11.09
N ILE A 138 -4.24 -3.46 9.90
CA ILE A 138 -4.10 -2.32 8.98
C ILE A 138 -4.93 -1.14 9.51
N PRO A 139 -4.30 0.02 9.81
CA PRO A 139 -4.99 1.22 10.30
C PRO A 139 -6.03 1.77 9.32
N ASN A 140 -6.91 2.67 9.78
CA ASN A 140 -8.04 3.16 8.96
C ASN A 140 -7.71 4.37 8.08
N VAL A 141 -6.57 5.02 8.32
CA VAL A 141 -6.13 6.20 7.57
C VAL A 141 -4.73 5.98 7.04
N LEU A 142 -4.56 6.19 5.75
CA LEU A 142 -3.27 6.19 5.06
C LEU A 142 -2.96 7.62 4.59
N VAL A 143 -1.74 8.07 4.78
CA VAL A 143 -1.22 9.30 4.17
C VAL A 143 -0.07 8.92 3.25
N MET A 144 -0.17 9.29 1.99
CA MET A 144 0.92 9.17 1.02
C MET A 144 1.60 10.52 0.89
N ASN A 145 2.87 10.60 1.26
CA ASN A 145 3.70 11.79 1.13
C ASN A 145 4.67 11.60 -0.03
N TYR A 146 4.57 12.45 -1.03
CA TYR A 146 5.35 12.35 -2.27
C TYR A 146 6.59 13.23 -2.15
N MET A 147 7.76 12.62 -2.26
CA MET A 147 9.05 13.27 -2.08
C MET A 147 9.81 13.36 -3.41
N LYS A 148 10.40 14.52 -3.67
CA LYS A 148 11.38 14.70 -4.74
C LYS A 148 12.77 14.78 -4.13
N VAL A 149 13.58 13.77 -4.46
CA VAL A 149 14.95 13.62 -3.95
C VAL A 149 15.91 13.69 -5.13
N LYS A 150 16.90 14.58 -5.08
CA LYS A 150 17.96 14.61 -6.12
C LYS A 150 18.73 13.29 -6.08
N PRO A 151 19.15 12.72 -7.23
CA PRO A 151 19.88 11.44 -7.24
C PRO A 151 21.12 11.41 -6.35
N VAL A 152 21.85 12.54 -6.27
CA VAL A 152 23.02 12.71 -5.39
C VAL A 152 22.68 12.60 -3.90
N ASN A 153 21.44 12.92 -3.52
CA ASN A 153 20.97 12.91 -2.13
C ASN A 153 20.28 11.60 -1.74
N ALA A 154 20.13 10.63 -2.66
CA ALA A 154 19.33 9.43 -2.42
C ALA A 154 19.73 8.67 -1.14
N LEU A 155 21.03 8.40 -0.94
CA LEU A 155 21.53 7.71 0.26
C LEU A 155 21.38 8.55 1.53
N ALA A 156 21.60 9.88 1.44
CA ALA A 156 21.41 10.79 2.57
C ALA A 156 19.95 10.82 2.99
N TYR A 157 19.02 10.83 2.03
CA TYR A 157 17.58 10.78 2.29
C TYR A 157 17.17 9.45 2.96
N GLU A 158 17.58 8.32 2.42
CA GLU A 158 17.26 7.00 3.01
C GLU A 158 17.78 6.89 4.45
N LYS A 159 19.00 7.41 4.72
CA LYS A 159 19.57 7.46 6.07
C LYS A 159 18.82 8.42 7.01
N MET A 160 18.41 9.58 6.51
CA MET A 160 17.62 10.57 7.25
C MET A 160 16.29 9.94 7.72
N GLU A 161 15.56 9.27 6.82
CA GLU A 161 14.29 8.60 7.14
C GLU A 161 14.48 7.41 8.10
N ASP A 162 15.59 6.67 8.00
CA ASP A 162 15.91 5.60 8.95
C ASP A 162 16.20 6.16 10.35
N ASN A 163 16.91 7.28 10.45
CA ASN A 163 17.12 7.97 11.71
C ASN A 163 15.83 8.52 12.30
N TYR A 164 14.97 9.10 11.46
CA TYR A 164 13.66 9.61 11.86
C TYR A 164 12.76 8.49 12.41
N LYS A 165 12.73 7.32 11.77
CA LYS A 165 12.07 6.11 12.28
C LYS A 165 12.55 5.77 13.69
N LYS A 166 13.86 5.70 13.90
CA LYS A 166 14.46 5.33 15.20
C LYS A 166 14.16 6.32 16.32
N SER A 167 14.15 7.62 16.02
CA SER A 167 14.01 8.67 17.02
C SER A 167 12.57 9.09 17.31
N ASN A 168 11.68 9.02 16.31
CA ASN A 168 10.37 9.66 16.38
C ASN A 168 9.18 8.73 16.23
N PHE A 169 9.34 7.57 15.55
CA PHE A 169 8.19 6.70 15.25
C PHE A 169 7.49 6.21 16.51
N GLU A 170 8.24 5.71 17.50
CA GLU A 170 7.65 5.14 18.74
C GLU A 170 6.81 6.16 19.52
N ASN A 171 7.23 7.42 19.55
CA ASN A 171 6.56 8.50 20.27
C ASN A 171 5.51 9.24 19.42
N SER A 172 5.35 8.88 18.15
CA SER A 172 4.37 9.52 17.27
C SER A 172 2.99 8.86 17.39
N ASN A 173 1.95 9.56 16.92
CA ASN A 173 0.59 9.01 16.80
C ASN A 173 0.42 8.05 15.60
N ARG A 174 1.49 7.76 14.86
CA ARG A 174 1.43 6.81 13.75
C ARG A 174 1.33 5.39 14.28
N ALA A 175 0.40 4.62 13.74
CA ALA A 175 0.29 3.19 14.00
C ALA A 175 1.24 2.38 13.12
N SER A 176 1.54 2.89 11.91
CA SER A 176 2.52 2.29 10.99
C SER A 176 3.16 3.37 10.13
N TRP A 177 4.36 3.09 9.64
CA TRP A 177 5.14 3.95 8.77
C TRP A 177 5.89 3.11 7.73
N GLY A 178 6.10 3.66 6.55
CA GLY A 178 6.93 3.04 5.51
C GLY A 178 7.54 4.06 4.58
N MET A 179 8.65 3.68 3.95
CA MET A 179 9.30 4.43 2.89
C MET A 179 9.54 3.53 1.68
N ALA A 180 9.22 4.02 0.48
CA ALA A 180 9.46 3.33 -0.76
C ALA A 180 10.06 4.24 -1.83
N LYS A 181 10.87 3.65 -2.70
CA LYS A 181 11.49 4.30 -3.85
C LYS A 181 10.78 3.89 -5.13
N ARG A 182 10.44 4.85 -5.95
CA ARG A 182 9.87 4.61 -7.28
C ARG A 182 10.87 3.91 -8.20
N ILE A 183 10.44 2.87 -8.92
CA ILE A 183 11.29 2.04 -9.78
C ILE A 183 10.80 1.94 -11.24
N ASP A 184 9.55 2.30 -11.53
CA ASP A 184 8.98 2.27 -12.89
C ASP A 184 9.44 3.45 -13.78
N LYS A 185 9.92 4.53 -13.16
CA LYS A 185 10.40 5.73 -13.87
C LYS A 185 11.68 6.24 -13.23
N TYR A 186 12.58 6.71 -14.09
CA TYR A 186 13.87 7.25 -13.68
C TYR A 186 14.17 8.55 -14.41
N GLY A 187 14.84 9.49 -13.72
CA GLY A 187 15.29 10.75 -14.30
C GLY A 187 15.03 11.95 -13.42
N THR A 188 15.77 13.04 -13.66
CA THR A 188 15.69 14.29 -12.87
C THR A 188 14.41 15.09 -13.16
N GLY A 189 13.73 14.82 -14.28
CA GLY A 189 12.47 15.47 -14.66
C GLY A 189 11.23 14.92 -13.94
N LEU A 190 11.37 13.88 -13.10
CA LEU A 190 10.24 13.35 -12.34
C LEU A 190 9.76 14.36 -11.31
N GLY A 191 8.44 14.48 -11.15
CA GLY A 191 7.82 15.29 -10.11
C GLY A 191 8.12 14.77 -8.70
N TRP A 192 8.25 13.43 -8.54
CA TRP A 192 8.60 12.76 -7.30
C TRP A 192 9.23 11.41 -7.59
N ASN A 193 10.02 10.86 -6.66
CA ASN A 193 10.72 9.58 -6.83
C ASN A 193 10.85 8.74 -5.55
N TYR A 194 10.42 9.27 -4.40
CA TYR A 194 10.23 8.54 -3.15
C TYR A 194 8.85 8.83 -2.59
N MET A 195 8.36 7.92 -1.75
CA MET A 195 7.10 8.07 -1.04
C MET A 195 7.26 7.57 0.39
N THR A 196 6.74 8.32 1.37
CA THR A 196 6.52 7.78 2.69
C THR A 196 5.03 7.53 2.91
N PHE A 197 4.74 6.52 3.71
CA PHE A 197 3.40 6.09 4.09
C PHE A 197 3.26 6.27 5.60
N ASP A 198 2.38 7.15 6.02
CA ASP A 198 2.01 7.28 7.43
C ASP A 198 0.62 6.72 7.62
N LEU A 199 0.46 5.76 8.55
CA LEU A 199 -0.84 5.18 8.83
C LEU A 199 -1.28 5.54 10.26
N TYR A 200 -2.56 5.89 10.39
CA TYR A 200 -3.19 6.28 11.65
C TYR A 200 -4.45 5.46 11.87
N ASN A 201 -4.80 5.20 13.14
CA ASN A 201 -6.03 4.47 13.44
C ASN A 201 -7.26 5.34 13.19
N THR A 202 -7.14 6.65 13.37
CA THR A 202 -8.24 7.61 13.21
C THR A 202 -7.84 8.87 12.44
N GLY A 203 -8.84 9.54 11.84
CA GLY A 203 -8.62 10.85 11.22
C GLY A 203 -8.25 11.93 12.26
N ALA A 204 -8.70 11.79 13.50
CA ALA A 204 -8.34 12.72 14.57
C ALA A 204 -6.84 12.65 14.91
N GLU A 205 -6.26 11.43 14.98
CA GLU A 205 -4.82 11.26 15.18
C GLU A 205 -4.01 11.92 14.06
N LEU A 206 -4.43 11.75 12.80
CA LEU A 206 -3.82 12.44 11.67
C LEU A 206 -3.92 13.96 11.81
N MET A 207 -5.12 14.51 12.08
CA MET A 207 -5.30 15.96 12.16
C MET A 207 -4.50 16.57 13.32
N ASN A 208 -4.50 15.90 14.49
CA ASN A 208 -3.69 16.33 15.63
C ASN A 208 -2.19 16.32 15.32
N SER A 209 -1.70 15.33 14.55
CA SER A 209 -0.30 15.31 14.14
C SER A 209 0.06 16.51 13.23
N ARG A 210 -0.87 17.00 12.43
CA ARG A 210 -0.67 18.12 11.52
C ARG A 210 -0.77 19.49 12.21
N VAL A 211 -1.71 19.65 13.14
CA VAL A 211 -1.87 20.92 13.87
C VAL A 211 -0.60 21.31 14.63
N ASN A 212 0.12 20.33 15.15
CA ASN A 212 1.32 20.55 15.96
C ASN A 212 2.62 20.62 15.14
N THR A 213 2.55 20.48 13.80
CA THR A 213 3.75 20.37 12.93
C THR A 213 4.15 21.69 12.28
N TYR A 214 3.45 22.81 12.53
CA TYR A 214 3.72 24.09 11.85
C TYR A 214 4.95 24.85 12.36
N GLU A 215 5.54 24.43 13.46
CA GLU A 215 6.85 24.90 13.89
C GLU A 215 7.88 23.82 13.58
N TYR A 216 8.46 23.86 12.38
CA TYR A 216 9.61 23.02 12.07
C TYR A 216 10.79 23.47 12.94
N PRO A 217 11.36 22.61 13.79
CA PRO A 217 12.59 22.93 14.51
C PRO A 217 13.68 23.36 13.52
N ALA A 218 14.49 24.34 13.90
CA ALA A 218 15.52 24.88 13.01
C ALA A 218 16.57 23.86 12.56
N ASP A 219 16.73 22.77 13.32
CA ASP A 219 17.58 21.63 12.98
C ASP A 219 17.05 20.78 11.82
N LEU A 220 15.73 20.85 11.51
CA LEU A 220 15.15 20.21 10.33
C LEU A 220 15.36 21.02 9.03
N ALA A 221 15.94 22.21 9.08
CA ALA A 221 16.21 22.99 7.87
C ALA A 221 17.07 22.24 6.86
N ASN A 222 18.04 21.44 7.33
CA ASN A 222 18.89 20.61 6.49
C ASN A 222 18.11 19.48 5.76
N ASP A 223 17.00 19.01 6.33
CA ASP A 223 16.16 17.96 5.71
C ASP A 223 15.48 18.46 4.44
N PHE A 224 15.14 19.78 4.39
CA PHE A 224 14.59 20.41 3.20
C PHE A 224 15.63 20.62 2.07
N GLU A 225 16.93 20.62 2.38
CA GLU A 225 17.99 20.62 1.37
C GLU A 225 18.17 19.24 0.73
N ILE A 226 17.81 18.17 1.46
CA ILE A 226 17.94 16.78 1.02
C ILE A 226 16.77 16.39 0.11
N ARG A 227 15.56 16.87 0.42
CA ARG A 227 14.32 16.50 -0.28
C ARG A 227 13.29 17.63 -0.30
N ASP A 228 12.44 17.62 -1.31
CA ASP A 228 11.20 18.40 -1.34
C ASP A 228 10.01 17.51 -1.05
N MET A 229 9.13 17.87 -0.13
CA MET A 229 7.80 17.27 -0.01
C MET A 229 6.90 17.93 -1.06
N VAL A 230 6.59 17.20 -2.14
CA VAL A 230 5.82 17.72 -3.27
C VAL A 230 4.37 17.94 -2.89
N TYR A 231 3.75 16.94 -2.28
CA TYR A 231 2.41 17.01 -1.67
C TYR A 231 2.16 15.79 -0.78
N SER A 232 1.08 15.87 0.00
CA SER A 232 0.64 14.83 0.93
C SER A 232 -0.86 14.63 0.77
N GLN A 233 -1.28 13.40 0.50
CA GLN A 233 -2.68 13.04 0.29
C GLN A 233 -3.12 12.00 1.31
N PRO A 234 -4.15 12.29 2.13
CA PRO A 234 -4.75 11.32 3.03
C PRO A 234 -5.87 10.53 2.35
N TYR A 235 -6.08 9.29 2.85
CA TYR A 235 -7.07 8.35 2.37
C TYR A 235 -7.74 7.62 3.53
N TRP A 236 -9.03 7.28 3.37
CA TRP A 236 -9.76 6.36 4.22
C TRP A 236 -9.62 4.93 3.72
N LYS A 237 -9.39 3.99 4.63
CA LYS A 237 -9.43 2.57 4.28
C LYS A 237 -10.83 2.17 3.86
N TRP A 238 -10.93 1.60 2.67
CA TRP A 238 -12.15 0.93 2.24
C TRP A 238 -12.05 -0.56 2.56
N MET A 239 -10.98 -1.20 2.10
CA MET A 239 -10.75 -2.62 2.24
C MET A 239 -9.26 -2.90 2.38
N ALA A 240 -8.89 -3.92 3.14
CA ALA A 240 -7.53 -4.44 3.18
C ALA A 240 -7.60 -5.97 3.30
N LEU A 241 -7.01 -6.67 2.34
CA LEU A 241 -6.98 -8.13 2.29
C LEU A 241 -5.58 -8.63 2.63
N ARG A 242 -5.52 -9.64 3.49
CA ARG A 242 -4.30 -10.33 3.92
C ARG A 242 -4.58 -11.84 4.01
N LYS A 243 -3.52 -12.62 4.11
CA LYS A 243 -3.63 -14.04 4.44
C LYS A 243 -4.16 -14.18 5.86
N GLU A 244 -5.20 -15.03 6.04
CA GLU A 244 -5.76 -15.38 7.34
C GLU A 244 -4.85 -16.35 8.10
#